data_eadfe67f524752536e0bf71ed477dab3
#
_entry.id   eadfe67f524752536e0bf71ed477dab3
#
_cell.length_a   1.000
_cell.length_b   1.000
_cell.length_c   1.000
_cell.angle_alpha   90.00
_cell.angle_beta   90.00
_cell.angle_gamma   90.00
#
_symmetry.space_group_name_H-M   'P 1'
#
loop_
_entity.id
_entity.type
_entity.pdbx_description
1 polymer ?
#
loop_
_entity_poly.entity_id
_entity_poly.type
_entity_poly.pdbx_seq_one_letter_code
_entity_poly.pdbx_strand_id
1 'polypeptide(L)'
;MNSLKLFEGWVTHSRFKPVEHKFRYRMLQVWVDIKQLSVLDSASCWWSSSGFNLVQFKRQNYLPGRQSLYQEVCSTIKEHTGNSFGGEAYLLANMSYWGFCFNPIVFVACYQNSQLRYLVAEVHNTPWNERFTYVHDIGSIDGKIDSQGFHVAKFDKQFHVSPFMPMDLQYRWKYRISDTEFYIKMGLSKNDEPIFYASMTLNGKPLTRAQANLLPFRYPLVCIKTVLAIYYQALCLWFKRVPFFSHPK
;
A
#
# COMPACT_ATOMS: atom_id res chain seq x y z
N MET A 1 1.94 20.53 3.69
CA MET A 1 2.64 19.29 4.20
C MET A 1 4.04 19.22 3.61
N ASN A 2 5.04 18.65 4.32
CA ASN A 2 6.34 18.41 3.70
C ASN A 2 6.19 17.39 2.56
N SER A 3 6.71 17.69 1.37
CA SER A 3 6.51 16.93 0.15
C SER A 3 7.21 15.56 0.12
N LEU A 4 8.18 15.31 1.03
CA LEU A 4 8.96 14.05 1.08
C LEU A 4 9.21 13.62 2.53
N LYS A 5 8.74 12.42 2.89
CA LYS A 5 8.94 11.82 4.23
C LYS A 5 9.30 10.34 4.12
N LEU A 6 9.91 9.84 5.17
CA LEU A 6 10.16 8.42 5.38
C LEU A 6 9.20 7.89 6.45
N PHE A 7 8.45 6.87 6.10
CA PHE A 7 7.54 6.16 6.99
C PHE A 7 8.15 4.83 7.39
N GLU A 8 8.36 4.64 8.68
CA GLU A 8 8.92 3.42 9.24
C GLU A 8 7.99 2.80 10.27
N GLY A 9 7.93 1.49 10.32
CA GLY A 9 7.12 0.78 11.30
C GLY A 9 6.99 -0.70 11.01
N TRP A 10 5.76 -1.20 11.10
CA TRP A 10 5.50 -2.63 11.08
C TRP A 10 4.30 -2.98 10.22
N VAL A 11 4.44 -4.09 9.51
CA VAL A 11 3.34 -4.82 8.92
C VAL A 11 3.13 -6.12 9.71
N THR A 12 1.88 -6.42 10.05
CA THR A 12 1.49 -7.63 10.79
C THR A 12 0.41 -8.35 10.02
N HIS A 13 0.56 -9.66 9.85
CA HIS A 13 -0.47 -10.53 9.31
C HIS A 13 -0.88 -11.52 10.41
N SER A 14 -2.17 -11.74 10.57
CA SER A 14 -2.70 -12.69 11.53
C SER A 14 -3.87 -13.44 10.93
N ARG A 15 -3.67 -14.72 10.72
CA ARG A 15 -4.70 -15.68 10.31
C ARG A 15 -5.23 -16.39 11.57
N PHE A 16 -6.54 -16.53 11.66
CA PHE A 16 -7.22 -17.26 12.73
C PHE A 16 -7.71 -18.61 12.24
N LYS A 17 -8.19 -18.67 10.99
CA LYS A 17 -8.81 -19.89 10.40
C LYS A 17 -8.25 -20.19 9.01
N PRO A 18 -8.22 -21.47 8.63
CA PRO A 18 -8.52 -22.68 9.42
C PRO A 18 -7.41 -23.02 10.42
N VAL A 19 -6.21 -22.44 10.28
CA VAL A 19 -5.04 -22.68 11.13
C VAL A 19 -4.42 -21.33 11.50
N GLU A 20 -4.08 -21.17 12.77
CA GLU A 20 -3.44 -19.96 13.24
C GLU A 20 -2.05 -19.78 12.64
N HIS A 21 -1.82 -18.58 12.11
CA HIS A 21 -0.54 -18.19 11.55
C HIS A 21 -0.35 -16.68 11.65
N LYS A 22 0.69 -16.26 12.37
CA LYS A 22 0.98 -14.85 12.63
C LYS A 22 2.43 -14.55 12.34
N PHE A 23 2.68 -13.41 11.69
CA PHE A 23 4.02 -12.88 11.48
C PHE A 23 4.02 -11.36 11.45
N ARG A 24 5.19 -10.78 11.66
CA ARG A 24 5.41 -9.34 11.70
C ARG A 24 6.76 -9.01 11.10
N TYR A 25 6.78 -8.01 10.20
CA TYR A 25 7.99 -7.52 9.58
C TYR A 25 8.13 -6.01 9.75
N ARG A 26 9.36 -5.54 9.83
CA ARG A 26 9.65 -4.11 9.69
C ARG A 26 9.38 -3.68 8.26
N MET A 27 8.78 -2.51 8.12
CA MET A 27 8.50 -1.90 6.83
C MET A 27 9.00 -0.47 6.83
N LEU A 28 9.50 -0.06 5.66
CA LEU A 28 9.91 1.30 5.37
C LEU A 28 9.29 1.67 4.04
N GLN A 29 8.67 2.84 3.97
CA GLN A 29 8.09 3.36 2.73
C GLN A 29 8.37 4.85 2.60
N VAL A 30 8.39 5.33 1.37
CA VAL A 30 8.54 6.74 1.03
C VAL A 30 7.15 7.33 0.85
N TRP A 31 6.92 8.46 1.48
CA TRP A 31 5.76 9.31 1.31
C TRP A 31 6.17 10.52 0.48
N VAL A 32 5.53 10.72 -0.66
CA VAL A 32 5.89 11.79 -1.60
C VAL A 32 4.65 12.39 -2.26
N ASP A 33 4.62 13.72 -2.40
CA ASP A 33 3.63 14.42 -3.20
C ASP A 33 3.83 14.06 -4.68
N ILE A 34 2.82 13.43 -5.30
CA ILE A 34 2.90 12.97 -6.68
C ILE A 34 2.82 14.11 -7.72
N LYS A 35 2.49 15.33 -7.31
CA LYS A 35 2.62 16.52 -8.13
C LYS A 35 4.04 17.08 -8.14
N GLN A 36 4.88 16.72 -7.15
CA GLN A 36 6.20 17.28 -6.93
C GLN A 36 7.28 16.19 -6.85
N LEU A 37 7.22 15.19 -7.75
CA LEU A 37 8.15 14.06 -7.73
C LEU A 37 9.62 14.47 -7.90
N SER A 38 9.91 15.64 -8.51
CA SER A 38 11.26 16.19 -8.63
C SER A 38 11.93 16.46 -7.28
N VAL A 39 11.19 16.51 -6.17
CA VAL A 39 11.77 16.59 -4.83
C VAL A 39 12.69 15.39 -4.51
N LEU A 40 12.47 14.25 -5.15
CA LEU A 40 13.33 13.06 -5.02
C LEU A 40 14.75 13.33 -5.53
N ASP A 41 14.90 14.10 -6.62
CA ASP A 41 16.21 14.44 -7.19
C ASP A 41 17.05 15.31 -6.25
N SER A 42 16.40 16.12 -5.42
CA SER A 42 17.06 16.98 -4.42
C SER A 42 17.36 16.29 -3.09
N ALA A 43 16.75 15.12 -2.84
CA ALA A 43 16.95 14.38 -1.59
C ALA A 43 18.38 13.86 -1.43
N SER A 44 18.98 13.35 -2.53
CA SER A 44 20.35 12.82 -2.56
C SER A 44 20.80 12.60 -3.99
N CYS A 45 22.12 12.61 -4.23
CA CYS A 45 22.69 12.25 -5.53
C CYS A 45 22.40 10.77 -5.95
N TRP A 46 21.96 9.93 -5.01
CA TRP A 46 21.58 8.53 -5.24
C TRP A 46 20.10 8.35 -5.61
N TRP A 47 19.33 9.42 -5.67
CA TRP A 47 17.89 9.39 -5.93
C TRP A 47 17.56 10.02 -7.28
N SER A 48 16.54 9.48 -7.96
CA SER A 48 16.01 10.09 -9.18
C SER A 48 14.51 9.89 -9.33
N SER A 49 13.84 10.95 -9.79
CA SER A 49 12.42 10.93 -10.15
C SER A 49 12.17 10.45 -11.58
N SER A 50 13.17 10.49 -12.48
CA SER A 50 12.98 10.24 -13.91
C SER A 50 14.08 9.40 -14.56
N GLY A 51 15.30 9.38 -14.00
CA GLY A 51 16.45 8.69 -14.56
C GLY A 51 16.86 7.44 -13.78
N PHE A 52 17.86 6.70 -14.31
CA PHE A 52 18.46 5.57 -13.60
C PHE A 52 19.26 6.09 -12.40
N ASN A 53 19.02 5.48 -11.22
CA ASN A 53 19.78 5.74 -10.01
C ASN A 53 19.61 4.58 -9.02
N LEU A 54 20.34 4.61 -7.88
CA LEU A 54 20.24 3.58 -6.84
C LEU A 54 18.86 3.54 -6.17
N VAL A 55 18.25 4.71 -5.96
CA VAL A 55 16.85 4.84 -5.56
C VAL A 55 16.11 5.62 -6.65
N GLN A 56 15.07 5.05 -7.18
CA GLN A 56 14.43 5.54 -8.38
C GLN A 56 12.90 5.44 -8.29
N PHE A 57 12.22 6.52 -8.68
CA PHE A 57 10.81 6.45 -9.01
C PHE A 57 10.66 5.97 -10.47
N LYS A 58 9.96 4.86 -10.67
CA LYS A 58 9.58 4.35 -11.99
C LYS A 58 8.09 4.43 -12.15
N ARG A 59 7.61 5.31 -13.04
CA ARG A 59 6.18 5.59 -13.23
C ARG A 59 5.32 4.33 -13.42
N GLN A 60 5.81 3.34 -14.15
CA GLN A 60 5.11 2.10 -14.45
C GLN A 60 4.91 1.17 -13.24
N ASN A 61 5.57 1.44 -12.12
CA ASN A 61 5.46 0.63 -10.91
C ASN A 61 4.24 0.98 -10.05
N TYR A 62 3.55 2.09 -10.37
CA TYR A 62 2.45 2.62 -9.56
C TYR A 62 1.28 3.00 -10.46
N LEU A 63 0.09 2.40 -10.26
CA LEU A 63 -1.09 2.61 -11.08
C LEU A 63 -0.71 2.72 -12.57
N PRO A 64 -0.31 1.64 -13.24
CA PRO A 64 0.26 1.68 -14.58
C PRO A 64 -0.72 2.33 -15.57
N GLY A 65 -0.20 3.25 -16.36
CA GLY A 65 -0.95 4.01 -17.34
C GLY A 65 -0.01 4.90 -18.14
N ARG A 66 -0.53 5.59 -19.15
CA ARG A 66 0.25 6.46 -20.07
C ARG A 66 0.42 7.88 -19.55
N GLN A 67 -0.41 8.28 -18.59
CA GLN A 67 -0.43 9.64 -18.06
C GLN A 67 0.53 9.79 -16.86
N SER A 68 0.69 11.01 -16.34
CA SER A 68 1.34 11.23 -15.05
C SER A 68 0.61 10.48 -13.95
N LEU A 69 1.32 10.12 -12.85
CA LEU A 69 0.68 9.39 -11.75
C LEU A 69 -0.50 10.18 -11.16
N TYR A 70 -0.40 11.49 -11.09
CA TYR A 70 -1.49 12.34 -10.61
C TYR A 70 -2.74 12.26 -11.50
N GLN A 71 -2.56 12.35 -12.82
CA GLN A 71 -3.67 12.23 -13.76
C GLN A 71 -4.31 10.84 -13.71
N GLU A 72 -3.51 9.79 -13.58
CA GLU A 72 -4.01 8.42 -13.43
C GLU A 72 -4.85 8.26 -12.16
N VAL A 73 -4.39 8.80 -11.03
CA VAL A 73 -5.17 8.82 -9.77
C VAL A 73 -6.49 9.56 -9.95
N CYS A 74 -6.48 10.73 -10.62
CA CYS A 74 -7.71 11.48 -10.90
C CYS A 74 -8.68 10.69 -11.78
N SER A 75 -8.19 10.02 -12.83
CA SER A 75 -9.00 9.17 -13.70
C SER A 75 -9.60 7.99 -12.95
N THR A 76 -8.76 7.29 -12.16
CA THR A 76 -9.19 6.17 -11.33
C THR A 76 -10.28 6.57 -10.32
N ILE A 77 -10.13 7.70 -9.64
CA ILE A 77 -11.16 8.22 -8.73
C ILE A 77 -12.45 8.50 -9.50
N LYS A 78 -12.37 9.17 -10.66
CA LYS A 78 -13.54 9.50 -11.49
C LYS A 78 -14.26 8.25 -11.98
N GLU A 79 -13.54 7.24 -12.42
CA GLU A 79 -14.09 5.95 -12.87
C GLU A 79 -14.84 5.20 -11.77
N HIS A 80 -14.30 5.21 -10.54
CA HIS A 80 -14.89 4.48 -9.42
C HIS A 80 -16.01 5.22 -8.69
N THR A 81 -15.96 6.56 -8.68
CA THR A 81 -16.87 7.38 -7.85
C THR A 81 -17.75 8.32 -8.65
N GLY A 82 -17.48 8.53 -9.93
CA GLY A 82 -18.13 9.56 -10.76
C GLY A 82 -17.64 11.00 -10.46
N ASN A 83 -16.87 11.21 -9.40
CA ASN A 83 -16.45 12.53 -8.93
C ASN A 83 -15.10 12.94 -9.52
N SER A 84 -14.94 14.22 -9.83
CA SER A 84 -13.64 14.79 -10.22
C SER A 84 -12.82 15.12 -8.96
N PHE A 85 -11.52 14.83 -9.02
CA PHE A 85 -10.55 15.14 -7.98
C PHE A 85 -9.52 16.16 -8.47
N GLY A 86 -9.22 17.18 -7.67
CA GLY A 86 -8.25 18.23 -7.99
C GLY A 86 -7.33 18.63 -6.83
N GLY A 87 -7.38 17.88 -5.73
CA GLY A 87 -6.65 18.16 -4.50
C GLY A 87 -5.18 17.74 -4.50
N GLU A 88 -4.58 17.61 -3.34
CA GLU A 88 -3.23 17.10 -3.10
C GLU A 88 -3.25 15.58 -3.01
N ALA A 89 -2.25 14.90 -3.56
CA ALA A 89 -2.18 13.44 -3.53
C ALA A 89 -0.76 12.97 -3.18
N TYR A 90 -0.69 12.09 -2.19
CA TYR A 90 0.56 11.59 -1.64
C TYR A 90 0.66 10.09 -1.81
N LEU A 91 1.72 9.64 -2.49
CA LEU A 91 2.07 8.24 -2.66
C LEU A 91 2.78 7.72 -1.40
N LEU A 92 2.36 6.60 -0.87
CA LEU A 92 3.08 5.80 0.12
C LEU A 92 3.46 4.45 -0.49
N ALA A 93 4.75 4.28 -0.79
CA ALA A 93 5.26 3.08 -1.46
C ALA A 93 6.77 2.90 -1.28
N ASN A 94 7.28 1.69 -1.59
CA ASN A 94 8.70 1.51 -1.84
C ASN A 94 9.08 2.12 -3.19
N MET A 95 10.22 2.81 -3.23
CA MET A 95 10.87 3.17 -4.48
C MET A 95 11.56 1.93 -5.09
N SER A 96 12.03 2.05 -6.31
CA SER A 96 12.95 1.07 -6.90
C SER A 96 14.32 1.22 -6.24
N TYR A 97 14.83 0.15 -5.65
CA TYR A 97 16.18 0.10 -5.07
C TYR A 97 17.05 -0.81 -5.94
N TRP A 98 18.18 -0.30 -6.42
CA TRP A 98 19.10 -1.04 -7.27
C TRP A 98 18.43 -1.67 -8.51
N GLY A 99 17.48 -0.94 -9.10
CA GLY A 99 16.69 -1.39 -10.24
C GLY A 99 15.50 -2.27 -9.92
N PHE A 100 15.39 -2.81 -8.71
CA PHE A 100 14.29 -3.65 -8.25
C PHE A 100 13.21 -2.83 -7.54
N CYS A 101 11.94 -3.03 -7.93
CA CYS A 101 10.78 -2.48 -7.24
C CYS A 101 9.75 -3.58 -7.01
N PHE A 102 9.29 -3.69 -5.78
CA PHE A 102 8.15 -4.54 -5.44
C PHE A 102 7.35 -3.93 -4.30
N ASN A 103 6.06 -3.77 -4.54
CA ASN A 103 5.08 -3.29 -3.59
C ASN A 103 3.89 -4.25 -3.57
N PRO A 104 3.66 -5.05 -2.51
CA PRO A 104 2.44 -5.87 -2.38
C PRO A 104 1.18 -5.02 -2.36
N ILE A 105 1.30 -3.80 -1.84
CA ILE A 105 0.26 -2.79 -1.84
C ILE A 105 0.88 -1.39 -1.92
N VAL A 106 0.26 -0.54 -2.68
CA VAL A 106 0.59 0.89 -2.83
C VAL A 106 -0.60 1.70 -2.37
N PHE A 107 -0.37 2.76 -1.62
CA PHE A 107 -1.43 3.68 -1.22
C PHE A 107 -1.21 5.06 -1.81
N VAL A 108 -2.30 5.70 -2.24
CA VAL A 108 -2.32 7.13 -2.53
C VAL A 108 -3.38 7.78 -1.65
N ALA A 109 -2.94 8.64 -0.73
CA ALA A 109 -3.81 9.42 0.12
C ALA A 109 -4.14 10.75 -0.57
N CYS A 110 -5.41 10.98 -0.86
CA CYS A 110 -5.90 12.12 -1.62
C CYS A 110 -6.62 13.09 -0.70
N TYR A 111 -6.09 14.30 -0.59
CA TYR A 111 -6.59 15.37 0.29
C TYR A 111 -7.29 16.46 -0.53
N GLN A 112 -8.41 16.93 -0.04
CA GLN A 112 -9.13 18.08 -0.55
C GLN A 112 -9.46 19.01 0.61
N ASN A 113 -9.11 20.29 0.49
CA ASN A 113 -9.25 21.26 1.58
C ASN A 113 -8.62 20.78 2.90
N SER A 114 -7.41 20.21 2.82
CA SER A 114 -6.64 19.65 3.95
C SER A 114 -7.29 18.47 4.67
N GLN A 115 -8.38 17.91 4.15
CA GLN A 115 -9.04 16.71 4.67
C GLN A 115 -8.80 15.53 3.74
N LEU A 116 -8.57 14.34 4.31
CA LEU A 116 -8.47 13.11 3.55
C LEU A 116 -9.84 12.83 2.88
N ARG A 117 -9.86 12.82 1.54
CA ARG A 117 -11.09 12.69 0.76
C ARG A 117 -11.20 11.32 0.09
N TYR A 118 -10.09 10.81 -0.45
CA TYR A 118 -10.04 9.47 -1.03
C TYR A 118 -8.80 8.73 -0.56
N LEU A 119 -8.94 7.41 -0.41
CA LEU A 119 -7.81 6.49 -0.28
C LEU A 119 -7.83 5.55 -1.48
N VAL A 120 -6.82 5.65 -2.32
CA VAL A 120 -6.59 4.74 -3.45
C VAL A 120 -5.57 3.70 -3.01
N ALA A 121 -5.89 2.42 -3.19
CA ALA A 121 -5.03 1.31 -2.82
C ALA A 121 -4.87 0.33 -3.98
N GLU A 122 -3.69 0.29 -4.60
CA GLU A 122 -3.35 -0.70 -5.62
C GLU A 122 -2.75 -1.93 -4.95
N VAL A 123 -3.39 -3.08 -5.09
CA VAL A 123 -2.96 -4.37 -4.54
C VAL A 123 -2.35 -5.21 -5.64
N HIS A 124 -1.18 -5.78 -5.37
CA HIS A 124 -0.48 -6.72 -6.24
C HIS A 124 -0.61 -8.13 -5.69
N ASN A 125 -0.99 -9.08 -6.52
CA ASN A 125 -0.91 -10.49 -6.15
C ASN A 125 0.40 -11.14 -6.63
N THR A 126 0.82 -12.13 -5.89
CA THR A 126 1.96 -12.99 -6.19
C THR A 126 1.46 -14.43 -6.10
N PRO A 127 1.65 -15.30 -7.10
CA PRO A 127 2.59 -15.24 -8.21
C PRO A 127 2.01 -14.73 -9.56
N TRP A 128 0.73 -14.38 -9.68
CA TRP A 128 0.09 -14.09 -10.97
C TRP A 128 0.47 -12.73 -11.57
N ASN A 129 1.09 -11.84 -10.76
CA ASN A 129 1.51 -10.50 -11.15
C ASN A 129 0.37 -9.62 -11.68
N GLU A 130 -0.82 -9.80 -11.12
CA GLU A 130 -2.00 -8.99 -11.41
C GLU A 130 -2.11 -7.84 -10.41
N ARG A 131 -2.85 -6.80 -10.81
CA ARG A 131 -3.10 -5.62 -10.00
C ARG A 131 -4.58 -5.33 -9.95
N PHE A 132 -5.03 -4.85 -8.80
CA PHE A 132 -6.39 -4.39 -8.61
C PHE A 132 -6.38 -3.13 -7.74
N THR A 133 -7.19 -2.14 -8.11
CA THR A 133 -7.24 -0.88 -7.40
C THR A 133 -8.57 -0.73 -6.68
N TYR A 134 -8.50 -0.53 -5.38
CA TYR A 134 -9.63 -0.12 -4.55
C TYR A 134 -9.61 1.40 -4.38
N VAL A 135 -10.78 2.03 -4.47
CA VAL A 135 -10.96 3.47 -4.21
C VAL A 135 -11.99 3.63 -3.09
N HIS A 136 -11.57 4.19 -1.98
CA HIS A 136 -12.46 4.55 -0.88
C HIS A 136 -12.80 6.04 -0.96
N ASP A 137 -14.08 6.35 -1.15
CA ASP A 137 -14.63 7.69 -1.03
C ASP A 137 -15.03 7.94 0.43
N ILE A 138 -14.21 8.72 1.15
CA ILE A 138 -14.38 8.99 2.58
C ILE A 138 -15.57 9.95 2.84
N GLY A 139 -15.97 10.73 1.85
CA GLY A 139 -17.13 11.61 1.95
C GLY A 139 -18.45 10.94 1.58
N SER A 140 -18.42 9.66 1.14
CA SER A 140 -19.63 8.89 0.91
C SER A 140 -20.23 8.35 2.23
N ILE A 141 -21.47 7.87 2.17
CA ILE A 141 -22.20 7.32 3.33
C ILE A 141 -21.46 6.13 3.97
N ASP A 142 -20.61 5.43 3.21
CA ASP A 142 -19.82 4.28 3.67
C ASP A 142 -18.53 4.68 4.43
N GLY A 143 -18.08 5.92 4.34
CA GLY A 143 -16.89 6.46 5.00
C GLY A 143 -17.12 6.86 6.46
N LYS A 144 -17.78 6.03 7.27
CA LYS A 144 -18.06 6.34 8.68
C LYS A 144 -16.76 6.46 9.48
N ILE A 145 -16.66 7.52 10.29
CA ILE A 145 -15.63 7.66 11.32
C ILE A 145 -16.16 7.00 12.58
N ASP A 146 -15.39 6.08 13.15
CA ASP A 146 -15.75 5.44 14.42
C ASP A 146 -15.48 6.36 15.64
N SER A 147 -15.92 5.94 16.83
CA SER A 147 -15.74 6.70 18.08
C SER A 147 -14.27 6.96 18.45
N GLN A 148 -13.32 6.31 17.80
CA GLN A 148 -11.88 6.45 18.00
C GLN A 148 -11.21 7.30 16.90
N GLY A 149 -12.00 7.89 15.97
CA GLY A 149 -11.50 8.73 14.89
C GLY A 149 -10.89 7.99 13.71
N PHE A 150 -11.22 6.69 13.53
CA PHE A 150 -10.79 5.92 12.38
C PHE A 150 -11.87 5.90 11.29
N HIS A 151 -11.45 6.03 10.05
CA HIS A 151 -12.31 5.73 8.92
C HIS A 151 -12.54 4.22 8.82
N VAL A 152 -13.78 3.81 8.55
CA VAL A 152 -14.17 2.40 8.42
C VAL A 152 -14.90 2.21 7.09
N ALA A 153 -14.41 1.27 6.27
CA ALA A 153 -15.06 0.85 5.03
C ALA A 153 -15.35 -0.65 5.08
N LYS A 154 -16.53 -1.07 4.62
CA LYS A 154 -16.93 -2.47 4.46
C LYS A 154 -17.30 -2.70 3.00
N PHE A 155 -16.77 -3.75 2.39
CA PHE A 155 -17.02 -4.12 0.99
C PHE A 155 -16.63 -5.57 0.74
N ASP A 156 -17.19 -6.14 -0.31
CA ASP A 156 -16.87 -7.52 -0.69
C ASP A 156 -15.48 -7.63 -1.31
N LYS A 157 -14.82 -8.75 -1.07
CA LYS A 157 -13.51 -9.03 -1.65
C LYS A 157 -13.64 -9.27 -3.15
N GLN A 158 -13.02 -8.42 -3.96
CA GLN A 158 -13.10 -8.45 -5.43
C GLN A 158 -11.83 -9.00 -6.09
N PHE A 159 -10.73 -9.11 -5.36
CA PHE A 159 -9.44 -9.49 -5.92
C PHE A 159 -8.82 -10.71 -5.24
N HIS A 160 -8.33 -11.66 -6.04
CA HIS A 160 -7.67 -12.87 -5.56
C HIS A 160 -6.20 -12.60 -5.23
N VAL A 161 -5.93 -12.17 -4.01
CA VAL A 161 -4.60 -11.74 -3.56
C VAL A 161 -3.67 -12.91 -3.24
N SER A 162 -4.22 -14.03 -2.76
CA SER A 162 -3.43 -15.16 -2.25
C SER A 162 -4.15 -16.48 -2.50
N PRO A 163 -3.43 -17.54 -2.90
CA PRO A 163 -4.02 -18.86 -3.09
C PRO A 163 -4.50 -19.52 -1.79
N PHE A 164 -4.16 -18.96 -0.64
CA PHE A 164 -4.61 -19.46 0.66
C PHE A 164 -5.81 -18.71 1.22
N MET A 165 -6.50 -17.90 0.38
CA MET A 165 -7.61 -17.08 0.81
C MET A 165 -8.76 -17.14 -0.21
N PRO A 166 -9.98 -17.63 0.16
CA PRO A 166 -11.10 -17.69 -0.75
C PRO A 166 -11.60 -16.31 -1.18
N MET A 167 -12.49 -16.29 -2.18
CA MET A 167 -13.06 -15.03 -2.68
C MET A 167 -14.33 -14.60 -1.94
N ASP A 168 -15.08 -15.53 -1.39
CA ASP A 168 -16.36 -15.33 -0.70
C ASP A 168 -16.19 -14.74 0.73
N LEU A 169 -15.45 -13.64 0.81
CA LEU A 169 -15.11 -12.94 2.02
C LEU A 169 -15.49 -11.45 1.93
N GLN A 170 -15.72 -10.86 3.09
CA GLN A 170 -15.97 -9.44 3.23
C GLN A 170 -14.78 -8.74 3.87
N TYR A 171 -14.35 -7.63 3.26
CA TYR A 171 -13.36 -6.72 3.84
C TYR A 171 -14.02 -5.77 4.84
N ARG A 172 -13.30 -5.54 5.93
CA ARG A 172 -13.50 -4.40 6.83
C ARG A 172 -12.16 -3.70 7.00
N TRP A 173 -12.01 -2.55 6.35
CA TRP A 173 -10.84 -1.71 6.50
C TRP A 173 -11.09 -0.65 7.56
N LYS A 174 -10.12 -0.48 8.46
CA LYS A 174 -10.10 0.56 9.47
C LYS A 174 -8.79 1.29 9.36
N TYR A 175 -8.79 2.61 9.12
CA TYR A 175 -7.58 3.35 8.88
C TYR A 175 -7.65 4.79 9.41
N ARG A 176 -6.47 5.32 9.74
CA ARG A 176 -6.20 6.71 10.07
C ARG A 176 -4.90 7.11 9.39
N ILE A 177 -4.95 8.16 8.58
CA ILE A 177 -3.83 8.59 7.73
C ILE A 177 -3.62 10.07 7.94
N SER A 178 -2.41 10.43 8.27
CA SER A 178 -1.93 11.80 8.36
C SER A 178 -0.52 11.90 7.77
N ASP A 179 0.04 13.08 7.82
CA ASP A 179 1.41 13.32 7.39
C ASP A 179 2.48 12.81 8.37
N THR A 180 2.09 12.30 9.54
CA THR A 180 2.96 11.74 10.57
C THR A 180 2.61 10.32 10.98
N GLU A 181 1.39 9.86 10.66
CA GLU A 181 0.92 8.52 11.01
C GLU A 181 0.20 7.87 9.84
N PHE A 182 0.54 6.63 9.53
CA PHE A 182 -0.20 5.78 8.62
C PHE A 182 -0.58 4.49 9.33
N TYR A 183 -1.85 4.38 9.68
CA TYR A 183 -2.42 3.17 10.25
C TYR A 183 -3.49 2.64 9.33
N ILE A 184 -3.41 1.36 8.99
CA ILE A 184 -4.48 0.63 8.32
C ILE A 184 -4.55 -0.80 8.84
N LYS A 185 -5.78 -1.28 9.09
CA LYS A 185 -6.09 -2.68 9.40
C LYS A 185 -7.14 -3.17 8.41
N MET A 186 -6.79 -4.16 7.62
CA MET A 186 -7.63 -4.80 6.61
C MET A 186 -8.06 -6.16 7.15
N GLY A 187 -9.26 -6.24 7.72
CA GLY A 187 -9.85 -7.47 8.23
C GLY A 187 -10.62 -8.19 7.12
N LEU A 188 -10.56 -9.53 7.10
CA LEU A 188 -11.36 -10.43 6.29
C LEU A 188 -12.23 -11.29 7.18
N SER A 189 -13.53 -11.32 6.90
CA SER A 189 -14.52 -12.13 7.62
C SER A 189 -15.41 -12.92 6.65
N LYS A 190 -15.98 -14.00 7.16
CA LYS A 190 -17.05 -14.77 6.52
C LYS A 190 -18.19 -14.88 7.52
N ASN A 191 -19.38 -14.42 7.16
CA ASN A 191 -20.56 -14.38 8.04
C ASN A 191 -20.24 -13.69 9.39
N ASP A 192 -19.60 -12.53 9.33
CA ASP A 192 -19.10 -11.74 10.48
C ASP A 192 -18.02 -12.43 11.35
N GLU A 193 -17.63 -13.66 11.01
CA GLU A 193 -16.56 -14.37 11.73
C GLU A 193 -15.19 -13.98 11.17
N PRO A 194 -14.26 -13.47 12.00
CA PRO A 194 -12.95 -13.04 11.53
C PRO A 194 -12.08 -14.23 11.13
N ILE A 195 -11.54 -14.19 9.92
CA ILE A 195 -10.66 -15.21 9.37
C ILE A 195 -9.20 -14.74 9.35
N PHE A 196 -8.99 -13.48 9.00
CA PHE A 196 -7.65 -12.93 8.79
C PHE A 196 -7.67 -11.42 8.97
N TYR A 197 -6.54 -10.84 9.36
CA TYR A 197 -6.27 -9.43 9.12
C TYR A 197 -4.81 -9.19 8.72
N ALA A 198 -4.60 -8.17 7.88
CA ALA A 198 -3.34 -7.50 7.69
C ALA A 198 -3.42 -6.11 8.32
N SER A 199 -2.36 -5.67 8.99
CA SER A 199 -2.28 -4.30 9.49
C SER A 199 -0.91 -3.70 9.20
N MET A 200 -0.91 -2.40 8.92
CA MET A 200 0.29 -1.60 8.73
C MET A 200 0.22 -0.41 9.70
N THR A 201 1.27 -0.23 10.48
CA THR A 201 1.40 0.89 11.41
C THR A 201 2.76 1.53 11.19
N LEU A 202 2.77 2.72 10.60
CA LEU A 202 3.98 3.44 10.25
C LEU A 202 3.95 4.84 10.84
N ASN A 203 5.14 5.34 11.23
CA ASN A 203 5.34 6.70 11.68
C ASN A 203 6.19 7.47 10.66
N GLY A 204 5.70 8.61 10.23
CA GLY A 204 6.29 9.47 9.23
C GLY A 204 7.21 10.53 9.84
N LYS A 205 8.40 10.69 9.28
CA LYS A 205 9.36 11.74 9.64
C LYS A 205 9.89 12.39 8.35
N PRO A 206 10.21 13.68 8.37
CA PRO A 206 10.90 14.32 7.24
C PRO A 206 12.14 13.51 6.87
N LEU A 207 12.32 13.23 5.58
CA LEU A 207 13.52 12.54 5.08
C LEU A 207 14.69 13.53 5.09
N THR A 208 15.69 13.26 5.91
CA THR A 208 16.92 14.06 5.94
C THR A 208 17.86 13.62 4.83
N ARG A 209 18.72 14.53 4.36
CA ARG A 209 19.74 14.22 3.33
C ARG A 209 20.68 13.09 3.76
N ALA A 210 21.05 13.05 5.04
CA ALA A 210 21.88 11.97 5.59
C ALA A 210 21.18 10.60 5.50
N GLN A 211 19.88 10.54 5.84
CA GLN A 211 19.09 9.33 5.67
C GLN A 211 18.94 8.94 4.21
N ALA A 212 18.62 9.91 3.31
CA ALA A 212 18.51 9.67 1.89
C ALA A 212 19.80 9.09 1.30
N ASN A 213 20.96 9.60 1.70
CA ASN A 213 22.27 9.07 1.28
C ASN A 213 22.51 7.63 1.76
N LEU A 214 22.06 7.29 2.96
CA LEU A 214 22.32 5.98 3.59
C LEU A 214 21.33 4.90 3.13
N LEU A 215 20.10 5.27 2.78
CA LEU A 215 19.01 4.33 2.45
C LEU A 215 19.38 3.28 1.40
N PRO A 216 19.97 3.61 0.23
CA PRO A 216 20.28 2.62 -0.79
C PRO A 216 21.32 1.58 -0.33
N PHE A 217 22.14 1.90 0.65
CA PHE A 217 23.14 0.99 1.22
C PHE A 217 22.62 0.22 2.43
N ARG A 218 21.76 0.83 3.23
CA ARG A 218 21.14 0.18 4.40
C ARG A 218 20.04 -0.82 4.00
N TYR A 219 19.35 -0.56 2.89
CA TYR A 219 18.23 -1.36 2.42
C TYR A 219 18.36 -1.80 0.95
N PRO A 220 19.53 -2.29 0.50
CA PRO A 220 19.78 -2.55 -0.92
C PRO A 220 18.86 -3.62 -1.51
N LEU A 221 18.34 -4.53 -0.66
CA LEU A 221 17.56 -5.68 -1.08
C LEU A 221 16.15 -5.70 -0.47
N VAL A 222 15.62 -4.54 -0.09
CA VAL A 222 14.31 -4.48 0.61
C VAL A 222 13.19 -5.14 -0.21
N CYS A 223 13.15 -4.91 -1.52
CA CYS A 223 12.15 -5.50 -2.39
C CYS A 223 12.32 -7.02 -2.53
N ILE A 224 13.57 -7.48 -2.68
CA ILE A 224 13.89 -8.91 -2.77
C ILE A 224 13.54 -9.62 -1.46
N LYS A 225 13.90 -9.03 -0.31
CA LYS A 225 13.53 -9.58 1.02
C LYS A 225 12.03 -9.70 1.18
N THR A 226 11.26 -8.73 0.68
CA THR A 226 9.78 -8.77 0.73
C THR A 226 9.25 -9.95 -0.10
N VAL A 227 9.73 -10.15 -1.32
CA VAL A 227 9.33 -11.27 -2.17
C VAL A 227 9.69 -12.61 -1.52
N LEU A 228 10.92 -12.76 -1.03
CA LEU A 228 11.35 -13.99 -0.34
C LEU A 228 10.53 -14.26 0.91
N ALA A 229 10.18 -13.23 1.67
CA ALA A 229 9.31 -13.37 2.84
C ALA A 229 7.90 -13.85 2.46
N ILE A 230 7.33 -13.37 1.35
CA ILE A 230 6.03 -13.84 0.85
C ILE A 230 6.08 -15.33 0.52
N TYR A 231 7.08 -15.78 -0.25
CA TYR A 231 7.22 -17.19 -0.58
C TYR A 231 7.51 -18.07 0.63
N TYR A 232 8.33 -17.58 1.58
CA TYR A 232 8.56 -18.28 2.84
C TYR A 232 7.27 -18.48 3.65
N GLN A 233 6.44 -17.43 3.77
CA GLN A 233 5.16 -17.54 4.46
C GLN A 233 4.17 -18.44 3.71
N ALA A 234 4.18 -18.43 2.38
CA ALA A 234 3.39 -19.36 1.56
C ALA A 234 3.79 -20.80 1.82
N LEU A 235 5.09 -21.09 1.87
CA LEU A 235 5.62 -22.41 2.21
C LEU A 235 5.21 -22.85 3.62
N CYS A 236 5.29 -21.97 4.61
CA CYS A 236 4.82 -22.25 5.98
C CYS A 236 3.32 -22.62 6.01
N LEU A 237 2.48 -21.90 5.25
CA LEU A 237 1.04 -22.20 5.16
C LEU A 237 0.79 -23.54 4.47
N TRP A 238 1.55 -23.86 3.44
CA TRP A 238 1.48 -25.16 2.75
C TRP A 238 1.83 -26.33 3.68
N PHE A 239 2.91 -26.24 4.44
CA PHE A 239 3.26 -27.23 5.46
C PHE A 239 2.20 -27.38 6.56
N LYS A 240 1.51 -26.29 6.88
CA LYS A 240 0.36 -26.30 7.80
C LYS A 240 -0.92 -26.87 7.18
N ARG A 241 -0.87 -27.32 5.93
CA ARG A 241 -2.01 -27.88 5.18
C ARG A 241 -3.20 -26.93 5.08
N VAL A 242 -2.92 -25.61 4.98
CA VAL A 242 -3.97 -24.62 4.72
C VAL A 242 -4.55 -24.89 3.31
N PRO A 243 -5.89 -24.91 3.13
CA PRO A 243 -6.51 -25.14 1.84
C PRO A 243 -6.00 -24.19 0.75
N PHE A 244 -5.76 -24.74 -0.43
CA PHE A 244 -5.35 -24.00 -1.61
C PHE A 244 -6.58 -23.72 -2.48
N PHE A 245 -6.77 -22.48 -2.87
CA PHE A 245 -7.86 -22.03 -3.74
C PHE A 245 -7.26 -21.67 -5.09
N SER A 246 -7.74 -22.30 -6.15
CA SER A 246 -7.32 -21.97 -7.52
C SER A 246 -7.73 -20.54 -7.87
N HIS A 247 -6.94 -19.95 -8.76
CA HIS A 247 -7.26 -18.62 -9.29
C HIS A 247 -8.60 -18.68 -10.05
N PRO A 248 -9.57 -17.81 -9.76
CA PRO A 248 -10.78 -17.72 -10.56
C PRO A 248 -10.40 -17.34 -12.01
N LYS A 249 -10.98 -18.05 -12.97
CA LYS A 249 -10.78 -17.78 -14.41
C LYS A 249 -11.53 -16.53 -14.82
#